data_fc36542987b3f2ee70e7226f724098e4
#
_entry.id   fc36542987b3f2ee70e7226f724098e4
#
_cell.length_a   1.000
_cell.length_b   1.000
_cell.length_c   1.000
_cell.angle_alpha   90.00
_cell.angle_beta   90.00
_cell.angle_gamma   90.00
#
_symmetry.space_group_name_H-M   'P 1'
#
loop_
_entity.id
_entity.type
_entity.pdbx_description
1 polymer ?
#
loop_
_entity_poly.entity_id
_entity_poly.type
_entity_poly.pdbx_seq_one_letter_code
_entity_poly.pdbx_strand_id
1 'polypeptide(L)'
;MRRLLTHAFSNKALHEQEGILHTYADMLVGKLGDMLREQTAAVDLARWFNFTTFDLIGDLAFGEPFDCLARSTYHWWVLIILDAVKASSYLKIFWFYPVFLPLVQYLVPKHLLEKREASFALSVAKIRRRLERDTSRPDFTSYILKHSVEGRGLSLQEIDANAAVFVLAGSETTAALLSGCVYYLLRHQEKYVRLVREIRSAFRSASDITLSSINELPFLNAVLTETLRIYPPIPSMLPRLVPEGGAMISDQYVPEGVSRTPRNSLVPMLIL
;
A
#
# COMPACT_ATOMS: atom_id res chain seq x y z
N MET A 1 18.16 -8.19 2.77
CA MET A 1 16.95 -7.38 2.94
C MET A 1 15.66 -8.10 2.53
N ARG A 2 15.31 -8.32 1.25
CA ARG A 2 14.01 -8.91 0.81
C ARG A 2 13.65 -10.20 1.57
N ARG A 3 14.60 -11.13 1.74
CA ARG A 3 14.38 -12.41 2.43
C ARG A 3 13.92 -12.24 3.90
N LEU A 4 14.43 -11.23 4.60
CA LEU A 4 14.05 -10.96 5.99
C LEU A 4 12.63 -10.37 6.07
N LEU A 5 12.29 -9.48 5.13
CA LEU A 5 10.96 -8.88 5.07
C LEU A 5 9.86 -9.88 4.67
N THR A 6 10.19 -10.91 3.88
CA THR A 6 9.22 -11.91 3.42
C THR A 6 8.48 -12.59 4.57
N HIS A 7 9.11 -12.74 5.73
CA HIS A 7 8.49 -13.37 6.90
C HIS A 7 7.30 -12.56 7.43
N ALA A 8 7.34 -11.23 7.38
CA ALA A 8 6.26 -10.34 7.82
C ALA A 8 5.01 -10.42 6.90
N PHE A 9 5.19 -10.94 5.67
CA PHE A 9 4.13 -11.08 4.66
C PHE A 9 3.81 -12.56 4.36
N SER A 10 4.22 -13.48 5.22
CA SER A 10 3.86 -14.90 5.10
C SER A 10 2.40 -15.13 5.45
N ASN A 11 1.79 -16.20 4.93
CA ASN A 11 0.41 -16.57 5.29
C ASN A 11 0.20 -16.67 6.80
N LYS A 12 1.19 -17.22 7.52
CA LYS A 12 1.15 -17.28 8.99
C LYS A 12 1.10 -15.88 9.62
N ALA A 13 1.97 -14.97 9.18
CA ALA A 13 2.00 -13.61 9.69
C ALA A 13 0.70 -12.86 9.38
N LEU A 14 0.14 -13.03 8.17
CA LEU A 14 -1.13 -12.43 7.80
C LEU A 14 -2.28 -12.90 8.70
N HIS A 15 -2.36 -14.19 9.02
CA HIS A 15 -3.37 -14.70 9.96
C HIS A 15 -3.18 -14.17 11.39
N GLU A 16 -1.93 -14.04 11.85
CA GLU A 16 -1.66 -13.45 13.16
C GLU A 16 -2.02 -11.95 13.20
N GLN A 17 -1.99 -11.25 12.05
CA GLN A 17 -2.37 -9.83 11.90
C GLN A 17 -3.88 -9.63 11.64
N GLU A 18 -4.64 -10.68 11.42
CA GLU A 18 -6.05 -10.64 11.04
C GLU A 18 -6.91 -9.81 11.98
N GLY A 19 -6.68 -9.90 13.29
CA GLY A 19 -7.40 -9.10 14.29
C GLY A 19 -7.18 -7.58 14.12
N ILE A 20 -6.00 -7.17 13.65
CA ILE A 20 -5.73 -5.76 13.36
C ILE A 20 -6.55 -5.32 12.15
N LEU A 21 -6.58 -6.14 11.08
CA LEU A 21 -7.38 -5.86 9.88
C LEU A 21 -8.88 -5.72 10.21
N HIS A 22 -9.43 -6.65 11.00
CA HIS A 22 -10.82 -6.60 11.45
C HIS A 22 -11.13 -5.30 12.19
N THR A 23 -10.26 -4.88 13.10
CA THR A 23 -10.46 -3.64 13.87
C THR A 23 -10.69 -2.43 12.94
N TYR A 24 -9.88 -2.27 11.90
CA TYR A 24 -10.02 -1.14 10.98
C TYR A 24 -11.18 -1.31 10.00
N ALA A 25 -11.49 -2.54 9.58
CA ALA A 25 -12.66 -2.83 8.75
C ALA A 25 -13.96 -2.50 9.50
N ASP A 26 -14.08 -2.95 10.75
CA ASP A 26 -15.26 -2.68 11.59
C ASP A 26 -15.41 -1.20 11.90
N MET A 27 -14.30 -0.50 12.18
CA MET A 27 -14.32 0.95 12.41
C MET A 27 -14.78 1.70 11.15
N LEU A 28 -14.31 1.32 9.96
CA LEU A 28 -14.76 1.89 8.69
C LEU A 28 -16.25 1.68 8.49
N VAL A 29 -16.73 0.44 8.62
CA VAL A 29 -18.15 0.08 8.45
C VAL A 29 -19.01 0.83 9.47
N GLY A 30 -18.57 0.91 10.73
CA GLY A 30 -19.25 1.67 11.78
C GLY A 30 -19.40 3.15 11.42
N LYS A 31 -18.31 3.81 11.04
CA LYS A 31 -18.31 5.23 10.63
C LYS A 31 -19.23 5.49 9.43
N LEU A 32 -19.17 4.64 8.41
CA LEU A 32 -20.05 4.75 7.25
C LEU A 32 -21.53 4.52 7.63
N GLY A 33 -21.79 3.58 8.56
CA GLY A 33 -23.12 3.34 9.10
C GLY A 33 -23.69 4.54 9.87
N ASP A 34 -22.87 5.24 10.67
CA ASP A 34 -23.27 6.45 11.38
C ASP A 34 -23.62 7.58 10.41
N MET A 35 -22.80 7.80 9.37
CA MET A 35 -23.08 8.80 8.33
C MET A 35 -24.41 8.53 7.60
N LEU A 36 -24.73 7.26 7.34
CA LEU A 36 -26.02 6.88 6.72
C LEU A 36 -27.19 7.19 7.65
N ARG A 37 -27.05 6.97 8.97
CA ARG A 37 -28.08 7.32 9.96
C ARG A 37 -28.29 8.83 10.06
N GLU A 38 -27.23 9.61 9.93
CA GLU A 38 -27.26 11.08 9.91
C GLU A 38 -27.75 11.66 8.58
N GLN A 39 -28.19 10.81 7.63
CA GLN A 39 -28.67 11.18 6.30
C GLN A 39 -27.68 12.04 5.50
N THR A 40 -26.39 11.81 5.64
CA THR A 40 -25.38 12.47 4.84
C THR A 40 -25.59 12.17 3.36
N ALA A 41 -25.76 13.20 2.55
CA ALA A 41 -26.24 13.07 1.16
C ALA A 41 -25.25 12.33 0.25
N ALA A 42 -23.95 12.45 0.48
CA ALA A 42 -22.93 11.78 -0.29
C ALA A 42 -21.69 11.53 0.56
N VAL A 43 -21.03 10.38 0.34
CA VAL A 43 -19.81 9.98 1.06
C VAL A 43 -18.68 9.80 0.06
N ASP A 44 -17.55 10.46 0.29
CA ASP A 44 -16.33 10.24 -0.46
C ASP A 44 -15.62 8.97 0.02
N LEU A 45 -15.99 7.81 -0.55
CA LEU A 45 -15.43 6.52 -0.18
C LEU A 45 -13.90 6.45 -0.41
N ALA A 46 -13.37 7.13 -1.43
CA ALA A 46 -11.93 7.14 -1.68
C ALA A 46 -11.17 7.75 -0.50
N ARG A 47 -11.71 8.82 0.08
CA ARG A 47 -11.18 9.44 1.29
C ARG A 47 -11.24 8.51 2.50
N TRP A 48 -12.34 7.78 2.69
CA TRP A 48 -12.50 6.84 3.79
C TRP A 48 -11.59 5.62 3.65
N PHE A 49 -11.41 5.10 2.43
CA PHE A 49 -10.43 4.05 2.18
C PHE A 49 -9.01 4.52 2.49
N ASN A 50 -8.65 5.75 2.11
CA ASN A 50 -7.37 6.32 2.47
C ASN A 50 -7.19 6.42 4.00
N PHE A 51 -8.17 6.91 4.75
CA PHE A 51 -8.11 6.95 6.22
C PHE A 51 -7.84 5.57 6.80
N THR A 52 -8.58 4.57 6.33
CA THR A 52 -8.48 3.18 6.80
C THR A 52 -7.10 2.59 6.51
N THR A 53 -6.63 2.72 5.26
CA THR A 53 -5.36 2.11 4.84
C THR A 53 -4.15 2.79 5.46
N PHE A 54 -4.19 4.12 5.68
CA PHE A 54 -3.14 4.83 6.41
C PHE A 54 -3.08 4.42 7.88
N ASP A 55 -4.20 4.31 8.56
CA ASP A 55 -4.23 3.89 9.95
C ASP A 55 -3.81 2.43 10.11
N LEU A 56 -4.30 1.55 9.23
CA LEU A 56 -3.94 0.15 9.20
C LEU A 56 -2.42 -0.05 8.99
N ILE A 57 -1.84 0.60 7.97
CA ILE A 57 -0.41 0.46 7.71
C ILE A 57 0.44 1.12 8.79
N GLY A 58 -0.02 2.23 9.38
CA GLY A 58 0.62 2.86 10.53
C GLY A 58 0.71 1.90 11.72
N ASP A 59 -0.38 1.21 11.98
CA ASP A 59 -0.46 0.24 13.07
C ASP A 59 0.39 -1.02 12.79
N LEU A 60 0.36 -1.54 11.57
CA LEU A 60 1.19 -2.69 11.17
C LEU A 60 2.68 -2.37 11.11
N ALA A 61 3.07 -1.15 10.75
CA ALA A 61 4.47 -0.76 10.61
C ALA A 61 5.07 -0.21 11.91
N PHE A 62 4.31 0.58 12.66
CA PHE A 62 4.79 1.31 13.83
C PHE A 62 4.13 0.88 15.16
N GLY A 63 3.12 0.00 15.12
CA GLY A 63 2.33 -0.38 16.29
C GLY A 63 1.45 0.78 16.81
N GLU A 64 1.23 1.82 16.00
CA GLU A 64 0.36 2.96 16.32
C GLU A 64 -0.25 3.59 15.06
N PRO A 65 -1.56 3.86 15.03
CA PRO A 65 -2.23 4.48 13.89
C PRO A 65 -1.84 5.96 13.72
N PHE A 66 -2.37 6.56 12.66
CA PHE A 66 -2.35 8.02 12.43
C PHE A 66 -3.63 8.70 12.92
N ASP A 67 -4.61 7.95 13.40
CA ASP A 67 -5.94 8.41 13.83
C ASP A 67 -6.77 9.10 12.73
N CYS A 68 -6.47 8.85 11.46
CA CYS A 68 -7.22 9.44 10.35
C CYS A 68 -8.68 8.98 10.35
N LEU A 69 -8.90 7.68 10.55
CA LEU A 69 -10.22 7.07 10.55
C LEU A 69 -11.03 7.47 11.79
N ALA A 70 -10.39 7.48 12.97
CA ALA A 70 -11.03 7.89 14.22
C ALA A 70 -11.48 9.35 14.18
N ARG A 71 -10.63 10.25 13.69
CA ARG A 71 -10.88 11.70 13.61
C ARG A 71 -11.61 12.14 12.33
N SER A 72 -11.81 11.23 11.37
CA SER A 72 -12.44 11.53 10.07
C SER A 72 -11.71 12.64 9.28
N THR A 73 -10.39 12.74 9.46
CA THR A 73 -9.55 13.76 8.85
C THR A 73 -8.15 13.23 8.57
N TYR A 74 -7.51 13.77 7.55
CA TYR A 74 -6.12 13.42 7.28
C TYR A 74 -5.20 13.93 8.38
N HIS A 75 -4.33 13.07 8.86
CA HIS A 75 -3.17 13.51 9.61
C HIS A 75 -2.25 14.34 8.69
N TRP A 76 -1.67 15.43 9.19
CA TRP A 76 -0.85 16.33 8.37
C TRP A 76 0.30 15.64 7.64
N TRP A 77 0.89 14.62 8.24
CA TRP A 77 1.95 13.84 7.63
C TRP A 77 1.45 13.04 6.41
N VAL A 78 0.24 12.49 6.46
CA VAL A 78 -0.38 11.79 5.32
C VAL A 78 -0.50 12.73 4.12
N LEU A 79 -0.87 13.98 4.32
CA LEU A 79 -0.94 14.99 3.25
C LEU A 79 0.43 15.23 2.60
N ILE A 80 1.51 15.26 3.41
CA ILE A 80 2.88 15.38 2.88
C ILE A 80 3.24 14.17 2.01
N ILE A 81 2.88 12.95 2.42
CA ILE A 81 3.13 11.74 1.64
C ILE A 81 2.39 11.78 0.31
N LEU A 82 1.11 12.16 0.31
CA LEU A 82 0.32 12.29 -0.92
C LEU A 82 0.90 13.34 -1.88
N ASP A 83 1.34 14.47 -1.36
CA ASP A 83 2.02 15.51 -2.15
C ASP A 83 3.37 15.03 -2.70
N ALA A 84 4.14 14.28 -1.92
CA ALA A 84 5.40 13.70 -2.35
C ALA A 84 5.22 12.67 -3.48
N VAL A 85 4.14 11.87 -3.47
CA VAL A 85 3.80 10.95 -4.56
C VAL A 85 3.50 11.71 -5.84
N LYS A 86 2.70 12.77 -5.76
CA LYS A 86 2.40 13.63 -6.92
C LYS A 86 3.68 14.26 -7.48
N ALA A 87 4.52 14.84 -6.62
CA ALA A 87 5.79 15.45 -7.01
C ALA A 87 6.73 14.44 -7.67
N SER A 88 6.80 13.20 -7.14
CA SER A 88 7.65 12.13 -7.70
C SER A 88 7.24 11.74 -9.11
N SER A 89 5.96 11.87 -9.46
CA SER A 89 5.47 11.57 -10.80
C SER A 89 6.00 12.56 -11.84
N TYR A 90 6.13 13.83 -11.48
CA TYR A 90 6.76 14.85 -12.35
C TYR A 90 8.28 14.64 -12.44
N LEU A 91 8.93 14.25 -11.33
CA LEU A 91 10.38 14.02 -11.29
C LEU A 91 10.80 12.79 -12.09
N LYS A 92 9.92 11.81 -12.33
CA LYS A 92 10.21 10.64 -13.19
C LYS A 92 10.61 11.03 -14.61
N ILE A 93 10.11 12.14 -15.14
CA ILE A 93 10.47 12.62 -16.48
C ILE A 93 11.98 12.87 -16.58
N PHE A 94 12.57 13.42 -15.53
CA PHE A 94 14.01 13.72 -15.50
C PHE A 94 14.89 12.46 -15.36
N TRP A 95 14.35 11.36 -14.87
CA TRP A 95 15.06 10.08 -14.85
C TRP A 95 15.30 9.52 -16.26
N PHE A 96 14.43 9.82 -17.20
CA PHE A 96 14.62 9.44 -18.60
C PHE A 96 15.59 10.38 -19.34
N TYR A 97 15.85 11.55 -18.78
CA TYR A 97 16.73 12.56 -19.37
C TYR A 97 17.76 13.07 -18.35
N PRO A 98 18.78 12.26 -18.02
CA PRO A 98 19.74 12.59 -16.94
C PRO A 98 20.53 13.88 -17.18
N VAL A 99 20.60 14.37 -18.42
CA VAL A 99 21.20 15.67 -18.76
C VAL A 99 20.53 16.83 -18.03
N PHE A 100 19.23 16.70 -17.68
CA PHE A 100 18.46 17.72 -16.97
C PHE A 100 18.51 17.59 -15.44
N LEU A 101 19.15 16.55 -14.90
CA LEU A 101 19.25 16.34 -13.45
C LEU A 101 19.83 17.55 -12.69
N PRO A 102 20.88 18.25 -13.17
CA PRO A 102 21.38 19.45 -12.50
C PRO A 102 20.32 20.58 -12.44
N LEU A 103 19.48 20.68 -13.46
CA LEU A 103 18.43 21.68 -13.54
C LEU A 103 17.31 21.41 -12.52
N VAL A 104 17.03 20.14 -12.23
CA VAL A 104 16.00 19.72 -11.25
C VAL A 104 16.32 20.26 -9.87
N GLN A 105 17.58 20.29 -9.47
CA GLN A 105 18.00 20.80 -8.16
C GLN A 105 17.62 22.28 -7.97
N TYR A 106 17.57 23.06 -9.05
CA TYR A 106 17.15 24.45 -9.03
C TYR A 106 15.63 24.62 -9.15
N LEU A 107 14.94 23.64 -9.74
CA LEU A 107 13.49 23.68 -9.97
C LEU A 107 12.68 23.13 -8.78
N VAL A 108 13.27 22.27 -7.93
CA VAL A 108 12.57 21.73 -6.76
C VAL A 108 12.54 22.80 -5.64
N PRO A 109 11.36 23.29 -5.28
CA PRO A 109 11.24 24.29 -4.21
C PRO A 109 11.80 23.74 -2.89
N LYS A 110 12.55 24.54 -2.17
CA LYS A 110 13.18 24.17 -0.88
C LYS A 110 12.19 23.60 0.13
N HIS A 111 10.97 24.17 0.17
CA HIS A 111 9.92 23.70 1.08
C HIS A 111 9.50 22.25 0.83
N LEU A 112 9.64 21.70 -0.40
CA LEU A 112 9.36 20.29 -0.70
C LEU A 112 10.47 19.38 -0.18
N LEU A 113 11.72 19.85 -0.23
CA LEU A 113 12.84 19.12 0.36
C LEU A 113 12.72 19.06 1.88
N GLU A 114 12.41 20.19 2.52
CA GLU A 114 12.16 20.28 3.97
C GLU A 114 11.00 19.36 4.39
N LYS A 115 9.89 19.35 3.64
CA LYS A 115 8.77 18.43 3.89
C LYS A 115 9.20 16.95 3.77
N ARG A 116 10.01 16.62 2.78
CA ARG A 116 10.52 15.26 2.60
C ARG A 116 11.39 14.83 3.79
N GLU A 117 12.30 15.70 4.22
CA GLU A 117 13.17 15.45 5.37
C GLU A 117 12.35 15.31 6.66
N ALA A 118 11.38 16.19 6.88
CA ALA A 118 10.47 16.11 8.02
C ALA A 118 9.64 14.82 8.00
N SER A 119 9.16 14.40 6.83
CA SER A 119 8.43 13.13 6.67
C SER A 119 9.31 11.93 7.00
N PHE A 120 10.54 11.91 6.53
CA PHE A 120 11.49 10.84 6.85
C PHE A 120 11.83 10.82 8.36
N ALA A 121 12.13 11.97 8.94
CA ALA A 121 12.42 12.09 10.37
C ALA A 121 11.28 11.58 11.26
N LEU A 122 10.03 11.82 10.86
CA LEU A 122 8.86 11.30 11.58
C LEU A 122 8.73 9.78 11.46
N SER A 123 8.98 9.21 10.27
CA SER A 123 9.02 7.75 10.09
C SER A 123 10.06 7.13 11.02
N VAL A 124 11.25 7.73 11.08
CA VAL A 124 12.34 7.29 11.97
C VAL A 124 11.92 7.41 13.43
N ALA A 125 11.34 8.52 13.84
CA ALA A 125 10.89 8.71 15.22
C ALA A 125 9.81 7.70 15.64
N LYS A 126 8.86 7.38 14.76
CA LYS A 126 7.81 6.37 15.02
C LYS A 126 8.41 4.97 15.12
N ILE A 127 9.26 4.57 14.17
CA ILE A 127 9.84 3.23 14.21
C ILE A 127 10.77 3.05 15.42
N ARG A 128 11.52 4.08 15.81
CA ARG A 128 12.37 4.05 17.01
C ARG A 128 11.56 3.84 18.28
N ARG A 129 10.49 4.60 18.46
CA ARG A 129 9.56 4.39 19.57
C ARG A 129 8.95 2.98 19.57
N ARG A 130 8.67 2.42 18.38
CA ARG A 130 8.18 1.05 18.27
C ARG A 130 9.26 0.04 18.69
N LEU A 131 10.51 0.24 18.33
CA LEU A 131 11.63 -0.63 18.71
C LEU A 131 11.91 -0.62 20.22
N GLU A 132 11.63 0.49 20.90
CA GLU A 132 11.78 0.64 22.35
C GLU A 132 10.66 -0.08 23.14
N ARG A 133 9.54 -0.41 22.49
CA ARG A 133 8.43 -1.12 23.12
C ARG A 133 8.69 -2.63 23.11
N ASP A 134 8.82 -3.22 24.29
CA ASP A 134 8.82 -4.67 24.45
C ASP A 134 7.37 -5.20 24.34
N THR A 135 7.03 -5.76 23.17
CA THR A 135 5.69 -6.27 22.90
C THR A 135 5.73 -7.43 21.91
N SER A 136 4.93 -8.45 22.18
CA SER A 136 4.72 -9.61 21.30
C SER A 136 3.68 -9.38 20.20
N ARG A 137 3.28 -8.12 19.96
CA ARG A 137 2.28 -7.77 18.95
C ARG A 137 2.70 -8.29 17.55
N PRO A 138 1.78 -8.92 16.79
CA PRO A 138 2.07 -9.45 15.46
C PRO A 138 2.07 -8.34 14.40
N ASP A 139 3.03 -7.42 14.46
CA ASP A 139 3.24 -6.37 13.47
C ASP A 139 4.51 -6.60 12.64
N PHE A 140 4.72 -5.85 11.57
CA PHE A 140 5.88 -6.01 10.67
C PHE A 140 7.20 -5.90 11.42
N THR A 141 7.29 -4.97 12.36
CA THR A 141 8.52 -4.74 13.15
C THR A 141 8.85 -5.96 14.01
N SER A 142 7.87 -6.58 14.66
CA SER A 142 8.07 -7.79 15.46
C SER A 142 8.61 -8.95 14.62
N TYR A 143 8.10 -9.14 13.39
CA TYR A 143 8.61 -10.17 12.48
C TYR A 143 10.03 -9.87 11.99
N ILE A 144 10.33 -8.61 11.70
CA ILE A 144 11.68 -8.18 11.31
C ILE A 144 12.67 -8.46 12.44
N LEU A 145 12.33 -8.07 13.67
CA LEU A 145 13.17 -8.28 14.85
C LEU A 145 13.37 -9.77 15.16
N LYS A 146 12.30 -10.56 15.15
CA LYS A 146 12.33 -12.00 15.45
C LYS A 146 13.24 -12.78 14.48
N HIS A 147 13.35 -12.35 13.23
CA HIS A 147 14.18 -13.00 12.22
C HIS A 147 15.53 -12.32 12.02
N SER A 148 15.83 -11.30 12.83
CA SER A 148 17.14 -10.68 12.91
C SER A 148 18.01 -11.43 13.91
N VAL A 149 18.72 -12.45 13.44
CA VAL A 149 19.74 -13.16 14.23
C VAL A 149 21.02 -12.33 14.22
N GLU A 150 21.80 -12.38 15.32
CA GLU A 150 23.06 -11.66 15.49
C GLU A 150 23.93 -11.68 14.22
N GLY A 151 24.25 -10.49 13.69
CA GLY A 151 25.05 -10.28 12.49
C GLY A 151 24.36 -10.52 11.13
N ARG A 152 23.07 -10.92 11.11
CA ARG A 152 22.28 -11.16 9.87
C ARG A 152 20.96 -10.41 9.79
N GLY A 153 20.71 -9.47 10.70
CA GLY A 153 19.52 -8.64 10.73
C GLY A 153 19.61 -7.42 9.81
N LEU A 154 18.52 -6.66 9.74
CA LEU A 154 18.52 -5.33 9.13
C LEU A 154 19.25 -4.35 10.06
N SER A 155 20.09 -3.50 9.49
CA SER A 155 20.64 -2.36 10.21
C SER A 155 19.52 -1.37 10.58
N LEU A 156 19.74 -0.55 11.59
CA LEU A 156 18.77 0.48 11.98
C LEU A 156 18.43 1.42 10.82
N GLN A 157 19.41 1.77 9.98
CA GLN A 157 19.19 2.60 8.79
C GLN A 157 18.32 1.91 7.76
N GLU A 158 18.47 0.59 7.57
CA GLU A 158 17.62 -0.19 6.69
C GLU A 158 16.18 -0.32 7.24
N ILE A 159 16.01 -0.47 8.55
CA ILE A 159 14.69 -0.47 9.21
C ILE A 159 14.02 0.89 9.00
N ASP A 160 14.72 2.00 9.26
CA ASP A 160 14.23 3.35 9.08
C ASP A 160 13.75 3.60 7.63
N ALA A 161 14.57 3.20 6.65
CA ALA A 161 14.24 3.34 5.23
C ALA A 161 13.02 2.49 4.82
N ASN A 162 12.92 1.25 5.30
CA ASN A 162 11.79 0.37 5.00
C ASN A 162 10.49 0.85 5.66
N ALA A 163 10.56 1.41 6.86
CA ALA A 163 9.39 1.95 7.54
C ALA A 163 8.69 3.05 6.73
N ALA A 164 9.46 3.98 6.16
CA ALA A 164 8.93 5.02 5.27
C ALA A 164 8.29 4.42 3.98
N VAL A 165 8.93 3.37 3.42
CA VAL A 165 8.40 2.67 2.24
C VAL A 165 7.10 1.92 2.55
N PHE A 166 6.98 1.28 3.72
CA PHE A 166 5.76 0.56 4.09
C PHE A 166 4.54 1.46 4.12
N VAL A 167 4.67 2.65 4.71
CA VAL A 167 3.56 3.60 4.76
C VAL A 167 3.11 4.01 3.36
N LEU A 168 4.06 4.38 2.50
CA LEU A 168 3.76 4.79 1.13
C LEU A 168 3.16 3.64 0.31
N ALA A 169 3.77 2.46 0.38
CA ALA A 169 3.38 1.33 -0.46
C ALA A 169 2.05 0.70 -0.03
N GLY A 170 1.78 0.63 1.28
CA GLY A 170 0.62 -0.09 1.81
C GLY A 170 -0.66 0.75 1.87
N SER A 171 -0.56 2.07 1.91
CA SER A 171 -1.73 2.94 2.04
C SER A 171 -2.38 3.25 0.69
N GLU A 172 -1.76 4.08 -0.11
CA GLU A 172 -2.34 4.65 -1.33
C GLU A 172 -2.72 3.58 -2.37
N THR A 173 -1.89 2.54 -2.52
CA THR A 173 -2.17 1.48 -3.50
C THR A 173 -3.42 0.68 -3.17
N THR A 174 -3.60 0.35 -1.89
CA THR A 174 -4.78 -0.40 -1.41
C THR A 174 -6.03 0.46 -1.48
N ALA A 175 -5.97 1.73 -1.06
CA ALA A 175 -7.10 2.66 -1.17
C ALA A 175 -7.52 2.88 -2.62
N ALA A 176 -6.56 3.02 -3.54
CA ALA A 176 -6.84 3.13 -4.97
C ALA A 176 -7.56 1.89 -5.52
N LEU A 177 -7.07 0.68 -5.17
CA LEU A 177 -7.73 -0.57 -5.57
C LEU A 177 -9.17 -0.64 -5.06
N LEU A 178 -9.40 -0.37 -3.77
CA LEU A 178 -10.73 -0.39 -3.18
C LEU A 178 -11.67 0.62 -3.85
N SER A 179 -11.17 1.84 -4.11
CA SER A 179 -11.93 2.89 -4.80
C SER A 179 -12.32 2.47 -6.21
N GLY A 180 -11.38 1.91 -6.98
CA GLY A 180 -11.62 1.39 -8.31
C GLY A 180 -12.62 0.23 -8.30
N CYS A 181 -12.46 -0.71 -7.36
CA CYS A 181 -13.36 -1.85 -7.20
C CYS A 181 -14.81 -1.40 -6.98
N VAL A 182 -15.04 -0.50 -6.02
CA VAL A 182 -16.40 0.01 -5.74
C VAL A 182 -16.94 0.81 -6.92
N TYR A 183 -16.12 1.66 -7.55
CA TYR A 183 -16.53 2.42 -8.73
C TYR A 183 -17.04 1.49 -9.85
N TYR A 184 -16.27 0.47 -10.22
CA TYR A 184 -16.68 -0.43 -11.29
C TYR A 184 -17.86 -1.32 -10.91
N LEU A 185 -17.94 -1.78 -9.67
CA LEU A 185 -19.11 -2.54 -9.20
C LEU A 185 -20.40 -1.72 -9.25
N LEU A 186 -20.37 -0.44 -8.85
CA LEU A 186 -21.52 0.45 -8.94
C LEU A 186 -21.93 0.77 -10.38
N ARG A 187 -20.99 0.75 -11.33
CA ARG A 187 -21.26 0.91 -12.77
C ARG A 187 -21.81 -0.37 -13.42
N HIS A 188 -21.61 -1.53 -12.80
CA HIS A 188 -22.00 -2.84 -13.32
C HIS A 188 -22.90 -3.56 -12.30
N GLN A 189 -24.14 -3.11 -12.21
CA GLN A 189 -25.12 -3.57 -11.21
C GLN A 189 -25.27 -5.09 -11.16
N GLU A 190 -25.24 -5.77 -12.29
CA GLU A 190 -25.30 -7.24 -12.36
C GLU A 190 -24.13 -7.93 -11.63
N LYS A 191 -22.93 -7.36 -11.75
CA LYS A 191 -21.72 -7.88 -11.07
C LYS A 191 -21.79 -7.60 -9.57
N TYR A 192 -22.27 -6.40 -9.20
CA TYR A 192 -22.50 -6.03 -7.82
C TYR A 192 -23.47 -7.01 -7.14
N VAL A 193 -24.65 -7.24 -7.74
CA VAL A 193 -25.65 -8.15 -7.18
C VAL A 193 -25.12 -9.58 -7.06
N ARG A 194 -24.36 -10.05 -8.06
CA ARG A 194 -23.73 -11.37 -8.01
C ARG A 194 -22.73 -11.48 -6.86
N LEU A 195 -21.86 -10.48 -6.69
CA LEU A 195 -20.89 -10.45 -5.58
C LEU A 195 -21.56 -10.42 -4.22
N VAL A 196 -22.59 -9.56 -4.05
CA VAL A 196 -23.35 -9.49 -2.80
C VAL A 196 -24.02 -10.83 -2.48
N ARG A 197 -24.55 -11.53 -3.50
CA ARG A 197 -25.15 -12.84 -3.32
C ARG A 197 -24.11 -13.88 -2.87
N GLU A 198 -22.93 -13.93 -3.52
CA GLU A 198 -21.85 -14.82 -3.11
C GLU A 198 -21.48 -14.60 -1.66
N ILE A 199 -21.18 -13.36 -1.26
CA ILE A 199 -20.75 -13.02 0.11
C ILE A 199 -21.85 -13.38 1.13
N ARG A 200 -23.10 -12.97 0.88
CA ARG A 200 -24.20 -13.21 1.82
C ARG A 200 -24.62 -14.67 1.92
N SER A 201 -24.35 -15.49 0.90
CA SER A 201 -24.58 -16.93 0.96
C SER A 201 -23.47 -17.69 1.68
N ALA A 202 -22.25 -17.15 1.65
CA ALA A 202 -21.09 -17.77 2.28
C ALA A 202 -21.03 -17.52 3.80
N PHE A 203 -21.47 -16.33 4.26
CA PHE A 203 -21.35 -15.91 5.66
C PHE A 203 -22.69 -15.64 6.29
N ARG A 204 -22.89 -16.18 7.50
CA ARG A 204 -24.09 -15.94 8.32
C ARG A 204 -23.93 -14.70 9.20
N SER A 205 -22.70 -14.42 9.62
CA SER A 205 -22.36 -13.28 10.47
C SER A 205 -21.02 -12.64 10.05
N ALA A 206 -20.76 -11.43 10.50
CA ALA A 206 -19.46 -10.76 10.27
C ALA A 206 -18.29 -11.54 10.90
N SER A 207 -18.53 -12.27 12.00
CA SER A 207 -17.51 -13.08 12.66
C SER A 207 -17.05 -14.30 11.85
N ASP A 208 -17.82 -14.71 10.83
CA ASP A 208 -17.47 -15.83 9.96
C ASP A 208 -16.48 -15.42 8.86
N ILE A 209 -16.32 -14.12 8.67
CA ILE A 209 -15.43 -13.54 7.66
C ILE A 209 -13.99 -13.60 8.17
N THR A 210 -13.18 -14.45 7.59
CA THR A 210 -11.76 -14.61 7.90
C THR A 210 -10.91 -14.54 6.63
N LEU A 211 -9.60 -14.30 6.77
CA LEU A 211 -8.67 -14.33 5.63
C LEU A 211 -8.74 -15.67 4.88
N SER A 212 -8.91 -16.78 5.58
CA SER A 212 -9.06 -18.08 4.94
C SER A 212 -10.37 -18.19 4.16
N SER A 213 -11.50 -17.82 4.79
CA SER A 213 -12.83 -17.97 4.18
C SER A 213 -13.06 -17.04 2.99
N ILE A 214 -12.52 -15.81 2.99
CA ILE A 214 -12.63 -14.90 1.82
C ILE A 214 -11.81 -15.38 0.62
N ASN A 215 -10.71 -16.09 0.84
CA ASN A 215 -9.91 -16.66 -0.24
C ASN A 215 -10.64 -17.78 -0.99
N GLU A 216 -11.65 -18.38 -0.38
CA GLU A 216 -12.49 -19.42 -1.00
C GLU A 216 -13.62 -18.86 -1.87
N LEU A 217 -13.78 -17.52 -1.96
CA LEU A 217 -14.82 -16.87 -2.76
C LEU A 217 -14.33 -16.60 -4.18
N PRO A 218 -14.69 -17.44 -5.18
CA PRO A 218 -14.11 -17.35 -6.52
C PRO A 218 -14.51 -16.07 -7.25
N PHE A 219 -15.73 -15.59 -7.06
CA PHE A 219 -16.18 -14.38 -7.76
C PHE A 219 -15.59 -13.11 -7.13
N LEU A 220 -15.46 -13.04 -5.80
CA LEU A 220 -14.75 -11.96 -5.12
C LEU A 220 -13.30 -11.85 -5.63
N ASN A 221 -12.59 -12.98 -5.68
CA ASN A 221 -11.21 -13.02 -6.16
C ASN A 221 -11.11 -12.60 -7.64
N ALA A 222 -12.06 -13.01 -8.48
CA ALA A 222 -12.13 -12.59 -9.87
C ALA A 222 -12.38 -11.07 -9.99
N VAL A 223 -13.26 -10.50 -9.18
CA VAL A 223 -13.53 -9.05 -9.14
C VAL A 223 -12.28 -8.26 -8.74
N LEU A 224 -11.57 -8.69 -7.70
CA LEU A 224 -10.33 -8.03 -7.27
C LEU A 224 -9.24 -8.12 -8.34
N THR A 225 -9.07 -9.29 -8.95
CA THR A 225 -8.09 -9.51 -10.02
C THR A 225 -8.41 -8.65 -11.25
N GLU A 226 -9.69 -8.58 -11.64
CA GLU A 226 -10.11 -7.76 -12.77
C GLU A 226 -9.96 -6.27 -12.46
N THR A 227 -10.26 -5.84 -11.22
CA THR A 227 -10.02 -4.47 -10.80
C THR A 227 -8.54 -4.10 -10.91
N LEU A 228 -7.64 -4.96 -10.45
CA LEU A 228 -6.19 -4.75 -10.61
C LEU A 228 -5.76 -4.65 -12.08
N ARG A 229 -6.44 -5.37 -12.96
CA ARG A 229 -6.14 -5.35 -14.40
C ARG A 229 -6.59 -4.05 -15.05
N ILE A 230 -7.81 -3.55 -14.76
CA ILE A 230 -8.39 -2.37 -15.43
C ILE A 230 -8.01 -1.06 -14.74
N TYR A 231 -7.77 -1.10 -13.44
CA TYR A 231 -7.40 0.05 -12.63
C TYR A 231 -6.20 -0.27 -11.73
N PRO A 232 -5.01 -0.46 -12.31
CA PRO A 232 -3.82 -0.78 -11.55
C PRO A 232 -3.41 0.42 -10.67
N PRO A 233 -3.18 0.24 -9.36
CA PRO A 233 -2.77 1.32 -8.47
C PRO A 233 -1.46 2.01 -8.87
N ILE A 234 -0.58 1.26 -9.54
CA ILE A 234 0.67 1.76 -10.10
C ILE A 234 0.66 1.50 -11.60
N PRO A 235 0.11 2.41 -12.41
CA PRO A 235 0.00 2.23 -13.86
C PRO A 235 1.33 2.46 -14.59
N SER A 236 2.36 2.89 -13.87
CA SER A 236 3.67 3.17 -14.46
C SER A 236 4.56 1.94 -14.53
N MET A 237 5.42 1.93 -15.53
CA MET A 237 6.46 0.92 -15.68
C MET A 237 7.44 0.99 -14.50
N LEU A 238 7.83 -0.19 -13.98
CA LEU A 238 8.89 -0.34 -13.00
C LEU A 238 10.15 -0.88 -13.71
N PRO A 239 11.07 0.00 -14.12
CA PRO A 239 12.24 -0.43 -14.87
C PRO A 239 13.14 -1.35 -14.03
N ARG A 240 13.80 -2.27 -14.69
CA ARG A 240 14.83 -3.13 -14.12
C ARG A 240 16.11 -2.93 -14.89
N LEU A 241 17.21 -2.77 -14.16
CA LEU A 241 18.53 -2.73 -14.75
C LEU A 241 19.09 -4.15 -14.81
N VAL A 242 19.60 -4.52 -15.96
CA VAL A 242 20.24 -5.83 -16.14
C VAL A 242 21.59 -5.80 -15.40
N PRO A 243 21.84 -6.79 -14.51
CA PRO A 243 23.06 -6.82 -13.70
C PRO A 243 24.30 -7.02 -14.54
N GLU A 244 25.46 -6.80 -13.92
CA GLU A 244 26.77 -7.09 -14.49
C GLU A 244 26.83 -8.54 -15.01
N GLY A 245 27.42 -8.73 -16.20
CA GLY A 245 27.45 -10.01 -16.91
C GLY A 245 26.23 -10.30 -17.77
N GLY A 246 25.22 -9.41 -17.79
CA GLY A 246 23.99 -9.62 -18.56
C GLY A 246 23.03 -10.62 -17.92
N ALA A 247 21.91 -10.89 -18.57
CA ALA A 247 20.92 -11.87 -18.12
C ALA A 247 20.13 -12.46 -19.30
N MET A 248 19.73 -13.73 -19.16
CA MET A 248 18.75 -14.35 -20.07
C MET A 248 17.34 -13.92 -19.64
N ILE A 249 16.56 -13.30 -20.53
CA ILE A 249 15.20 -12.85 -20.30
C ILE A 249 14.33 -13.34 -21.45
N SER A 250 13.36 -14.21 -21.17
CA SER A 250 12.50 -14.83 -22.18
C SER A 250 13.33 -15.44 -23.32
N ASP A 251 14.31 -16.26 -22.99
CA ASP A 251 15.22 -16.98 -23.91
C ASP A 251 16.07 -16.06 -24.81
N GLN A 252 16.18 -14.78 -24.48
CA GLN A 252 17.06 -13.82 -25.15
C GLN A 252 18.10 -13.28 -24.20
N TYR A 253 19.36 -13.26 -24.66
CA TYR A 253 20.41 -12.60 -23.89
C TYR A 253 20.24 -11.08 -23.96
N VAL A 254 20.26 -10.46 -22.78
CA VAL A 254 20.22 -8.99 -22.64
C VAL A 254 21.51 -8.54 -21.98
N PRO A 255 22.29 -7.66 -22.64
CA PRO A 255 23.53 -7.13 -22.08
C PRO A 255 23.32 -6.38 -20.75
N GLU A 256 24.39 -6.30 -19.96
CA GLU A 256 24.41 -5.48 -18.75
C GLU A 256 24.08 -4.01 -19.01
N GLY A 257 23.59 -3.31 -17.99
CA GLY A 257 23.28 -1.89 -18.07
C GLY A 257 22.04 -1.55 -18.89
N VAL A 258 21.44 -2.53 -19.61
CA VAL A 258 20.19 -2.30 -20.32
C VAL A 258 19.04 -2.15 -19.33
N SER A 259 18.33 -1.02 -19.41
CA SER A 259 17.09 -0.82 -18.66
C SER A 259 15.95 -1.46 -19.44
N ARG A 260 15.37 -2.51 -18.89
CA ARG A 260 14.16 -3.13 -19.42
C ARG A 260 13.00 -2.96 -18.46
N THR A 261 11.85 -2.62 -19.00
CA THR A 261 10.60 -2.72 -18.28
C THR A 261 9.92 -4.01 -18.76
N PRO A 262 9.60 -4.95 -17.86
CA PRO A 262 8.74 -6.07 -18.22
C PRO A 262 7.43 -5.49 -18.77
N ARG A 263 7.08 -5.80 -20.00
CA ARG A 263 5.75 -5.52 -20.51
C ARG A 263 4.80 -6.36 -19.67
N ASN A 264 4.11 -5.74 -18.71
CA ASN A 264 2.87 -6.32 -18.23
C ASN A 264 1.92 -6.29 -19.43
N SER A 265 1.79 -7.42 -20.10
CA SER A 265 0.91 -7.63 -21.24
C SER A 265 -0.58 -7.43 -20.91
N LEU A 266 -0.88 -7.00 -19.72
CA LEU A 266 -2.22 -6.82 -19.16
C LEU A 266 -2.67 -5.35 -19.05
N VAL A 267 -1.82 -4.38 -19.38
CA VAL A 267 -2.26 -2.98 -19.45
C VAL A 267 -2.50 -2.68 -20.93
N PRO A 268 -3.75 -2.62 -21.39
CA PRO A 268 -4.02 -1.96 -22.66
C PRO A 268 -3.57 -0.52 -22.48
N MET A 269 -2.68 -0.06 -23.35
CA MET A 269 -2.38 1.35 -23.52
C MET A 269 -3.69 2.04 -23.93
N LEU A 270 -4.50 2.46 -22.99
CA LEU A 270 -5.48 3.51 -23.20
C LEU A 270 -4.71 4.82 -23.17
N ILE A 271 -4.16 5.13 -24.35
CA ILE A 271 -3.91 6.51 -24.75
C ILE A 271 -5.29 7.09 -25.01
N LEU A 272 -5.74 7.96 -24.17
CA LEU A 272 -6.56 9.12 -24.48
C LEU A 272 -6.28 10.19 -23.43
#